data_6490ae195058fab901fb79d8e7d114e8
#
_entry.id   6490ae195058fab901fb79d8e7d114e8
#
_cell.length_a   1.000
_cell.length_b   1.000
_cell.length_c   1.000
_cell.angle_alpha   90.00
_cell.angle_beta   90.00
_cell.angle_gamma   90.00
#
_symmetry.space_group_name_H-M   'P 1'
#
loop_
_entity.id
_entity.type
_entity.pdbx_description
1 polymer ?
#
loop_
_entity_poly.entity_id
_entity_poly.type
_entity_poly.pdbx_seq_one_letter_code
_entity_poly.pdbx_strand_id
1 'polypeptide(L)'
;MFTTVRSLTAAVALAFAFAASPALAQDHHIVTPPDQVKFGPAPPFLPPGAKIAVLQGDPSASGPVVLRLQFPANFVVPPHWHSMAERLTIISGTLYVGAGDTVDRAGSAALAPGGYAYLPAKMHHYAWTKAGAVVQINLEGPFDIFYINASDDPRKAPGTR
;
A
#
# COMPACT_ATOMS: atom_id res chain seq x y z
N MET A 1 63.43 63.65 10.20
CA MET A 1 62.49 62.97 11.11
C MET A 1 61.21 62.72 10.28
N PHE A 2 61.15 61.56 9.60
CA PHE A 2 60.04 61.25 8.69
C PHE A 2 59.11 60.21 9.37
N THR A 3 57.88 60.60 9.64
CA THR A 3 56.84 59.75 10.27
C THR A 3 56.00 59.09 9.16
N THR A 4 56.15 57.78 9.07
CA THR A 4 55.40 56.95 8.12
C THR A 4 54.01 56.63 8.70
N VAL A 5 52.95 57.06 8.08
CA VAL A 5 51.54 56.72 8.40
C VAL A 5 51.21 55.41 7.63
N ARG A 6 50.95 54.33 8.36
CA ARG A 6 50.43 53.07 7.80
C ARG A 6 48.91 53.11 7.80
N SER A 7 48.31 53.14 6.58
CA SER A 7 46.86 52.98 6.39
C SER A 7 46.48 51.52 6.49
N LEU A 8 45.60 51.18 7.44
CA LEU A 8 44.94 49.88 7.54
C LEU A 8 43.67 49.89 6.70
N THR A 9 43.68 49.17 5.59
CA THR A 9 42.46 48.91 4.81
C THR A 9 41.77 47.66 5.38
N ALA A 10 40.62 47.80 6.00
CA ALA A 10 39.77 46.70 6.43
C ALA A 10 38.90 46.24 5.27
N ALA A 11 39.13 45.01 4.83
CA ALA A 11 38.27 44.33 3.84
C ALA A 11 37.06 43.73 4.53
N VAL A 12 35.86 44.25 4.26
CA VAL A 12 34.60 43.69 4.70
C VAL A 12 34.17 42.58 3.72
N ALA A 13 34.27 41.33 4.13
CA ALA A 13 33.74 40.19 3.39
C ALA A 13 32.22 40.07 3.63
N LEU A 14 31.43 40.36 2.60
CA LEU A 14 29.99 40.21 2.61
C LEU A 14 29.66 38.73 2.32
N ALA A 15 29.29 37.95 3.35
CA ALA A 15 28.84 36.58 3.19
C ALA A 15 27.39 36.56 2.71
N PHE A 16 27.16 36.19 1.45
CA PHE A 16 25.82 35.90 0.94
C PHE A 16 25.38 34.54 1.47
N ALA A 17 24.47 34.53 2.45
CA ALA A 17 23.76 33.34 2.86
C ALA A 17 22.68 33.01 1.80
N PHE A 18 22.92 31.98 0.99
CA PHE A 18 21.89 31.38 0.13
C PHE A 18 20.89 30.67 1.04
N ALA A 19 19.74 31.30 1.28
CA ALA A 19 18.60 30.61 1.87
C ALA A 19 18.06 29.62 0.83
N ALA A 20 18.32 28.32 1.02
CA ALA A 20 17.67 27.28 0.26
C ALA A 20 16.18 27.30 0.62
N SER A 21 15.34 27.80 -0.29
CA SER A 21 13.90 27.67 -0.18
C SER A 21 13.53 26.18 -0.17
N PRO A 22 12.71 25.69 0.78
CA PRO A 22 12.21 24.34 0.69
C PRO A 22 11.44 24.20 -0.61
N ALA A 23 11.86 23.27 -1.48
CA ALA A 23 11.09 22.88 -2.63
C ALA A 23 9.80 22.24 -2.11
N LEU A 24 8.69 22.95 -2.25
CA LEU A 24 7.37 22.37 -2.01
C LEU A 24 7.22 21.23 -3.01
N ALA A 25 7.11 20.00 -2.50
CA ALA A 25 6.77 18.86 -3.32
C ALA A 25 5.44 19.19 -4.01
N GLN A 26 5.44 19.35 -5.32
CA GLN A 26 4.23 19.53 -6.09
C GLN A 26 3.47 18.21 -6.03
N ASP A 27 2.31 18.21 -5.36
CA ASP A 27 1.39 17.08 -5.40
C ASP A 27 0.99 16.84 -6.85
N HIS A 28 1.41 15.72 -7.40
CA HIS A 28 1.07 15.33 -8.76
C HIS A 28 -0.39 14.92 -8.81
N HIS A 29 -1.18 15.61 -9.62
CA HIS A 29 -2.55 15.21 -9.93
C HIS A 29 -2.53 13.86 -10.65
N ILE A 30 -3.18 12.84 -10.07
CA ILE A 30 -3.29 11.48 -10.62
C ILE A 30 -4.72 11.26 -11.11
N VAL A 31 -4.87 10.94 -12.38
CA VAL A 31 -6.14 10.51 -12.98
C VAL A 31 -5.91 9.22 -13.72
N THR A 32 -6.61 8.17 -13.32
CA THR A 32 -6.49 6.85 -13.94
C THR A 32 -7.87 6.37 -14.39
N PRO A 33 -8.24 6.57 -15.67
CA PRO A 33 -9.46 6.01 -16.25
C PRO A 33 -9.52 4.48 -16.11
N PRO A 34 -10.71 3.87 -16.06
CA PRO A 34 -10.85 2.42 -15.81
C PRO A 34 -10.10 1.54 -16.81
N ASP A 35 -10.04 1.91 -18.07
CA ASP A 35 -9.34 1.21 -19.15
C ASP A 35 -7.81 1.34 -19.08
N GLN A 36 -7.31 2.28 -18.31
CA GLN A 36 -5.88 2.47 -18.06
C GLN A 36 -5.36 1.72 -16.84
N VAL A 37 -6.24 1.12 -16.03
CA VAL A 37 -5.82 0.28 -14.89
C VAL A 37 -5.19 -1.00 -15.42
N LYS A 38 -3.89 -1.17 -15.19
CA LYS A 38 -3.15 -2.36 -15.66
C LYS A 38 -2.85 -3.28 -14.48
N PHE A 39 -3.42 -4.48 -14.54
CA PHE A 39 -3.16 -5.53 -13.56
C PHE A 39 -1.94 -6.37 -13.98
N GLY A 40 -1.00 -6.52 -13.05
CA GLY A 40 0.12 -7.45 -13.13
C GLY A 40 -0.01 -8.59 -12.11
N PRO A 41 0.97 -9.51 -12.06
CA PRO A 41 1.04 -10.52 -11.00
C PRO A 41 1.08 -9.87 -9.62
N ALA A 42 0.33 -10.43 -8.66
CA ALA A 42 0.41 -9.97 -7.27
C ALA A 42 1.73 -10.42 -6.62
N PRO A 43 2.17 -9.74 -5.55
CA PRO A 43 3.34 -10.16 -4.78
C PRO A 43 3.21 -11.60 -4.27
N PRO A 44 4.34 -12.33 -4.11
CA PRO A 44 4.34 -13.76 -3.78
C PRO A 44 3.78 -14.09 -2.40
N PHE A 45 3.52 -13.09 -1.57
CA PHE A 45 2.85 -13.28 -0.29
C PHE A 45 1.31 -13.41 -0.41
N LEU A 46 0.72 -13.10 -1.57
CA LEU A 46 -0.69 -13.39 -1.83
C LEU A 46 -0.83 -14.78 -2.48
N PRO A 47 -1.93 -15.50 -2.23
CA PRO A 47 -2.17 -16.79 -2.87
C PRO A 47 -2.11 -16.68 -4.39
N PRO A 48 -1.64 -17.74 -5.10
CA PRO A 48 -1.51 -17.75 -6.54
C PRO A 48 -2.83 -17.43 -7.26
N GLY A 49 -2.73 -16.65 -8.35
CA GLY A 49 -3.89 -16.23 -9.16
C GLY A 49 -4.39 -14.83 -8.88
N ALA A 50 -4.02 -14.23 -7.76
CA ALA A 50 -4.29 -12.81 -7.52
C ALA A 50 -3.49 -11.93 -8.49
N LYS A 51 -4.08 -10.79 -8.86
CA LYS A 51 -3.39 -9.74 -9.63
C LYS A 51 -3.49 -8.42 -8.89
N ILE A 52 -2.52 -7.53 -9.11
CA ILE A 52 -2.43 -6.22 -8.49
C ILE A 52 -2.29 -5.11 -9.53
N ALA A 53 -2.92 -3.97 -9.26
CA ALA A 53 -2.66 -2.70 -9.94
C ALA A 53 -2.41 -1.63 -8.87
N VAL A 54 -1.24 -1.02 -8.86
CA VAL A 54 -0.93 0.12 -7.99
C VAL A 54 -1.42 1.38 -8.68
N LEU A 55 -2.28 2.14 -8.01
CA LEU A 55 -2.86 3.39 -8.53
C LEU A 55 -2.12 4.61 -7.97
N GLN A 56 -1.59 4.50 -6.74
CA GLN A 56 -0.86 5.58 -6.08
C GLN A 56 0.10 4.99 -5.03
N GLY A 57 1.26 5.64 -4.86
CA GLY A 57 2.24 5.30 -3.83
C GLY A 57 3.09 4.09 -4.20
N ASP A 58 3.95 3.69 -3.26
CA ASP A 58 4.81 2.52 -3.34
C ASP A 58 4.40 1.53 -2.24
N PRO A 59 3.84 0.35 -2.59
CA PRO A 59 3.44 -0.65 -1.61
C PRO A 59 4.58 -1.22 -0.76
N SER A 60 5.82 -0.98 -1.11
CA SER A 60 7.00 -1.43 -0.35
C SER A 60 7.54 -0.39 0.63
N ALA A 61 7.07 0.86 0.53
CA ALA A 61 7.54 1.99 1.32
C ALA A 61 6.45 2.52 2.26
N SER A 62 6.85 3.34 3.23
CA SER A 62 5.92 4.09 4.08
C SER A 62 5.22 5.20 3.29
N GLY A 63 3.98 5.47 3.60
CA GLY A 63 3.15 6.52 3.00
C GLY A 63 1.84 6.01 2.45
N PRO A 64 0.99 6.90 1.93
CA PRO A 64 -0.33 6.54 1.43
C PRO A 64 -0.23 5.70 0.15
N VAL A 65 -0.93 4.58 0.15
CA VAL A 65 -0.99 3.63 -0.97
C VAL A 65 -2.45 3.40 -1.35
N VAL A 66 -2.71 3.45 -2.65
CA VAL A 66 -3.97 3.00 -3.25
C VAL A 66 -3.66 1.94 -4.29
N LEU A 67 -4.21 0.76 -4.10
CA LEU A 67 -4.05 -0.35 -5.03
C LEU A 67 -5.38 -1.06 -5.27
N ARG A 68 -5.44 -1.85 -6.35
CA ARG A 68 -6.52 -2.78 -6.60
C ARG A 68 -6.00 -4.20 -6.67
N LEU A 69 -6.72 -5.11 -6.03
CA LEU A 69 -6.52 -6.55 -6.19
C LEU A 69 -7.65 -7.11 -7.05
N GLN A 70 -7.29 -8.01 -7.95
CA GLN A 70 -8.23 -8.79 -8.74
C GLN A 70 -8.08 -10.25 -8.34
N PHE A 71 -9.17 -10.84 -7.88
CA PHE A 71 -9.24 -12.23 -7.47
C PHE A 71 -10.01 -13.07 -8.48
N PRO A 72 -9.53 -14.24 -8.88
CA PRO A 72 -10.28 -15.15 -9.73
C PRO A 72 -11.44 -15.80 -8.97
N ALA A 73 -12.26 -16.57 -9.68
CA ALA A 73 -13.31 -17.39 -9.06
C ALA A 73 -12.73 -18.40 -8.06
N ASN A 74 -13.47 -18.67 -6.97
CA ASN A 74 -13.12 -19.58 -5.89
C ASN A 74 -11.84 -19.22 -5.14
N PHE A 75 -11.46 -17.94 -5.15
CA PHE A 75 -10.27 -17.47 -4.46
C PHE A 75 -10.49 -17.31 -2.97
N VAL A 76 -9.46 -17.62 -2.19
CA VAL A 76 -9.44 -17.45 -0.73
C VAL A 76 -8.12 -16.78 -0.35
N VAL A 77 -8.21 -15.73 0.46
CA VAL A 77 -7.10 -15.22 1.26
C VAL A 77 -7.30 -15.80 2.66
N PRO A 78 -6.49 -16.77 3.09
CA PRO A 78 -6.62 -17.42 4.38
C PRO A 78 -6.49 -16.44 5.55
N PRO A 79 -6.82 -16.84 6.78
CA PRO A 79 -6.72 -16.00 7.98
C PRO A 79 -5.33 -15.38 8.12
N HIS A 80 -5.32 -14.06 8.23
CA HIS A 80 -4.10 -13.25 8.26
C HIS A 80 -4.36 -11.91 8.96
N TRP A 81 -3.31 -11.14 9.13
CA TRP A 81 -3.36 -9.77 9.60
C TRP A 81 -2.30 -8.91 8.87
N HIS A 82 -2.44 -7.60 8.96
CA HIS A 82 -1.50 -6.61 8.43
C HIS A 82 -0.95 -5.71 9.54
N SER A 83 0.27 -5.20 9.38
CA SER A 83 0.84 -4.25 10.32
C SER A 83 0.10 -2.92 10.34
N MET A 84 -0.56 -2.56 9.24
CA MET A 84 -1.33 -1.33 9.06
C MET A 84 -2.81 -1.65 8.80
N ALA A 85 -3.67 -0.66 9.03
CA ALA A 85 -5.10 -0.82 8.76
C ALA A 85 -5.39 -0.79 7.26
N GLU A 86 -6.33 -1.64 6.82
CA GLU A 86 -6.87 -1.63 5.45
C GLU A 86 -8.26 -1.00 5.38
N ARG A 87 -8.52 -0.33 4.27
CA ARG A 87 -9.84 0.15 3.88
C ARG A 87 -10.18 -0.42 2.51
N LEU A 88 -11.16 -1.28 2.47
CA LEU A 88 -11.59 -2.01 1.27
C LEU A 88 -12.82 -1.33 0.67
N THR A 89 -12.83 -1.19 -0.65
CA THR A 89 -14.03 -0.82 -1.42
C THR A 89 -14.17 -1.79 -2.58
N ILE A 90 -15.33 -2.42 -2.71
CA ILE A 90 -15.57 -3.38 -3.79
C ILE A 90 -15.87 -2.62 -5.08
N ILE A 91 -15.10 -2.92 -6.12
CA ILE A 91 -15.26 -2.32 -7.45
C ILE A 91 -16.17 -3.19 -8.33
N SER A 92 -15.95 -4.52 -8.28
CA SER A 92 -16.78 -5.48 -9.02
C SER A 92 -16.79 -6.85 -8.36
N GLY A 93 -17.80 -7.66 -8.69
CA GLY A 93 -17.97 -8.99 -8.08
C GLY A 93 -18.51 -8.92 -6.66
N THR A 94 -18.31 -10.00 -5.90
CA THR A 94 -18.66 -10.08 -4.47
C THR A 94 -17.47 -10.60 -3.69
N LEU A 95 -17.04 -9.83 -2.70
CA LEU A 95 -16.06 -10.26 -1.72
C LEU A 95 -16.74 -10.56 -0.40
N TYR A 96 -16.44 -11.72 0.16
CA TYR A 96 -16.87 -12.11 1.50
C TYR A 96 -15.71 -11.87 2.46
N VAL A 97 -15.96 -11.13 3.53
CA VAL A 97 -14.96 -10.77 4.54
C VAL A 97 -15.43 -11.28 5.91
N GLY A 98 -14.54 -11.93 6.62
CA GLY A 98 -14.81 -12.43 7.97
C GLY A 98 -13.63 -12.16 8.91
N ALA A 99 -13.91 -12.16 10.22
CA ALA A 99 -12.94 -11.99 11.28
C ALA A 99 -12.62 -13.33 11.94
N GLY A 100 -11.37 -13.48 12.43
CA GLY A 100 -10.93 -14.63 13.19
C GLY A 100 -9.85 -15.47 12.49
N ASP A 101 -9.53 -16.60 13.13
CA ASP A 101 -8.38 -17.45 12.80
C ASP A 101 -8.76 -18.64 11.89
N THR A 102 -10.03 -18.79 11.57
CA THR A 102 -10.56 -19.83 10.69
C THR A 102 -11.57 -19.25 9.71
N VAL A 103 -11.62 -19.81 8.49
CA VAL A 103 -12.58 -19.37 7.48
C VAL A 103 -13.97 -19.89 7.84
N ASP A 104 -14.82 -18.99 8.29
CA ASP A 104 -16.27 -19.25 8.45
C ASP A 104 -17.04 -18.61 7.30
N ARG A 105 -17.41 -19.43 6.31
CA ARG A 105 -18.14 -18.95 5.13
C ARG A 105 -19.55 -18.48 5.45
N ALA A 106 -20.19 -19.06 6.47
CA ALA A 106 -21.56 -18.71 6.86
C ALA A 106 -21.60 -17.38 7.62
N GLY A 107 -20.58 -17.12 8.45
CA GLY A 107 -20.44 -15.87 9.22
C GLY A 107 -19.78 -14.73 8.48
N SER A 108 -19.36 -14.92 7.21
CA SER A 108 -18.72 -13.87 6.43
C SER A 108 -19.73 -12.83 5.92
N ALA A 109 -19.37 -11.54 6.02
CA ALA A 109 -20.14 -10.44 5.43
C ALA A 109 -19.93 -10.41 3.91
N ALA A 110 -21.02 -10.45 3.15
CA ALA A 110 -20.98 -10.32 1.69
C ALA A 110 -20.97 -8.84 1.29
N LEU A 111 -19.93 -8.42 0.58
CA LEU A 111 -19.77 -7.07 0.07
C LEU A 111 -19.89 -7.07 -1.45
N ALA A 112 -20.94 -6.42 -1.97
CA ALA A 112 -21.18 -6.16 -3.37
C ALA A 112 -20.50 -4.85 -3.82
N PRO A 113 -20.48 -4.49 -5.13
CA PRO A 113 -19.93 -3.24 -5.62
C PRO A 113 -20.44 -2.01 -4.85
N GLY A 114 -19.51 -1.13 -4.42
CA GLY A 114 -19.78 -0.02 -3.50
C GLY A 114 -19.73 -0.40 -2.02
N GLY A 115 -19.71 -1.69 -1.68
CA GLY A 115 -19.50 -2.16 -0.30
C GLY A 115 -18.13 -1.75 0.25
N TYR A 116 -18.08 -1.52 1.57
CA TYR A 116 -16.91 -1.03 2.27
C TYR A 116 -16.62 -1.87 3.52
N ALA A 117 -15.33 -2.08 3.81
CA ALA A 117 -14.88 -2.62 5.09
C ALA A 117 -13.65 -1.84 5.60
N TYR A 118 -13.59 -1.67 6.91
CA TYR A 118 -12.42 -1.20 7.63
C TYR A 118 -11.86 -2.32 8.49
N LEU A 119 -10.63 -2.69 8.24
CA LEU A 119 -9.90 -3.74 8.96
C LEU A 119 -8.77 -3.08 9.74
N PRO A 120 -8.88 -2.99 11.07
CA PRO A 120 -7.83 -2.40 11.90
C PRO A 120 -6.49 -3.13 11.76
N ALA A 121 -5.39 -2.42 12.02
CA ALA A 121 -4.09 -3.03 12.12
C ALA A 121 -4.11 -4.21 13.10
N LYS A 122 -3.43 -5.30 12.73
CA LYS A 122 -3.32 -6.55 13.51
C LYS A 122 -4.64 -7.29 13.76
N MET A 123 -5.75 -6.86 13.16
CA MET A 123 -7.00 -7.61 13.19
C MET A 123 -6.84 -8.90 12.37
N HIS A 124 -7.13 -10.05 12.97
CA HIS A 124 -7.18 -11.32 12.25
C HIS A 124 -8.44 -11.37 11.41
N HIS A 125 -8.27 -11.55 10.12
CA HIS A 125 -9.37 -11.61 9.16
C HIS A 125 -9.03 -12.51 7.97
N TYR A 126 -10.04 -12.82 7.19
CA TYR A 126 -9.91 -13.57 5.95
C TYR A 126 -10.88 -13.01 4.91
N ALA A 127 -10.60 -13.30 3.65
CA ALA A 127 -11.48 -12.92 2.55
C ALA A 127 -11.61 -14.07 1.55
N TRP A 128 -12.78 -14.16 0.90
CA TRP A 128 -12.98 -15.13 -0.17
C TRP A 128 -14.01 -14.63 -1.18
N THR A 129 -13.98 -15.19 -2.37
CA THR A 129 -14.96 -14.91 -3.42
C THR A 129 -15.34 -16.20 -4.15
N LYS A 130 -16.60 -16.31 -4.56
CA LYS A 130 -17.09 -17.44 -5.34
C LYS A 130 -16.89 -17.23 -6.85
N ALA A 131 -17.22 -16.03 -7.35
CA ALA A 131 -17.23 -15.74 -8.78
C ALA A 131 -16.09 -14.84 -9.25
N GLY A 132 -15.22 -14.42 -8.32
CA GLY A 132 -14.19 -13.40 -8.53
C GLY A 132 -14.64 -12.02 -8.05
N ALA A 133 -13.67 -11.18 -7.77
CA ALA A 133 -13.90 -9.81 -7.31
C ALA A 133 -12.74 -8.90 -7.68
N VAL A 134 -13.02 -7.60 -7.84
CA VAL A 134 -12.03 -6.53 -7.84
C VAL A 134 -12.30 -5.67 -6.62
N VAL A 135 -11.27 -5.50 -5.79
CA VAL A 135 -11.32 -4.69 -4.58
C VAL A 135 -10.27 -3.59 -4.66
N GLN A 136 -10.64 -2.37 -4.28
CA GLN A 136 -9.68 -1.29 -4.06
C GLN A 136 -9.32 -1.25 -2.58
N ILE A 137 -8.04 -1.13 -2.30
CA ILE A 137 -7.47 -1.04 -0.96
C ILE A 137 -6.77 0.30 -0.82
N ASN A 138 -7.09 1.01 0.25
CA ASN A 138 -6.41 2.21 0.69
C ASN A 138 -5.75 1.91 2.04
N LEU A 139 -4.44 2.11 2.13
CA LEU A 139 -3.65 1.83 3.33
C LEU A 139 -2.47 2.78 3.47
N GLU A 140 -1.84 2.78 4.63
CA GLU A 140 -0.47 3.28 4.80
C GLU A 140 0.50 2.13 4.56
N GLY A 141 1.48 2.33 3.67
CA GLY A 141 2.49 1.30 3.41
C GLY A 141 3.46 1.11 4.58
N PRO A 142 4.21 0.00 4.62
CA PRO A 142 4.27 -1.01 3.58
C PRO A 142 3.03 -1.93 3.57
N PHE A 143 2.69 -2.46 2.39
CA PHE A 143 1.66 -3.49 2.25
C PHE A 143 2.28 -4.87 2.57
N ASP A 144 1.97 -5.38 3.74
CA ASP A 144 2.45 -6.65 4.26
C ASP A 144 1.29 -7.61 4.55
N ILE A 145 1.60 -8.88 4.79
CA ILE A 145 0.63 -9.90 5.21
C ILE A 145 1.31 -10.95 6.09
N PHE A 146 0.66 -11.28 7.20
CA PHE A 146 1.10 -12.27 8.17
C PHE A 146 0.00 -13.32 8.35
N TYR A 147 0.22 -14.52 7.83
CA TYR A 147 -0.73 -15.62 7.94
C TYR A 147 -0.75 -16.20 9.34
N ILE A 148 -1.95 -16.50 9.85
CA ILE A 148 -2.16 -17.12 11.17
C ILE A 148 -1.58 -18.54 11.15
N ASN A 149 -1.91 -19.32 10.13
CA ASN A 149 -1.31 -20.63 9.93
C ASN A 149 -0.13 -20.53 8.97
N ALA A 150 1.05 -20.93 9.40
CA ALA A 150 2.26 -20.86 8.59
C ALA A 150 2.20 -21.68 7.29
N SER A 151 1.36 -22.72 7.23
CA SER A 151 1.15 -23.52 6.02
C SER A 151 0.35 -22.78 4.94
N ASP A 152 -0.36 -21.72 5.30
CA ASP A 152 -1.15 -20.91 4.38
C ASP A 152 -0.32 -19.83 3.68
N ASP A 153 0.92 -19.60 4.15
CA ASP A 153 1.85 -18.63 3.58
C ASP A 153 2.44 -19.16 2.27
N PRO A 154 2.08 -18.60 1.10
CA PRO A 154 2.57 -19.09 -0.18
C PRO A 154 4.09 -19.04 -0.33
N ARG A 155 4.76 -18.15 0.45
CA ARG A 155 6.23 -18.04 0.45
C ARG A 155 6.94 -19.25 1.09
N LYS A 156 6.19 -20.05 1.87
CA LYS A 156 6.70 -21.24 2.58
C LYS A 156 6.31 -22.55 1.89
N ALA A 157 5.53 -22.51 0.79
CA ALA A 157 5.14 -23.70 0.07
C ALA A 157 6.38 -24.43 -0.49
N PRO A 158 6.47 -25.78 -0.38
CA PRO A 158 7.55 -26.55 -0.97
C PRO A 158 7.53 -26.36 -2.50
N GLY A 159 8.57 -25.76 -3.08
CA GLY A 159 8.72 -25.59 -4.53
C GLY A 159 8.92 -24.16 -5.04
N THR A 160 8.90 -23.15 -4.19
CA THR A 160 9.17 -21.75 -4.56
C THR A 160 10.64 -21.37 -4.29
N ARG A 161 11.59 -22.12 -4.90
CA ARG A 161 13.01 -21.71 -4.95
C ARG A 161 13.42 -21.49 -6.38
#